data_83a409fba254ed3a725b0eb662062081
#
_entry.id   83a409fba254ed3a725b0eb662062081
#
_cell.length_a   1.000
_cell.length_b   1.000
_cell.length_c   1.000
_cell.angle_alpha   90.00
_cell.angle_beta   90.00
_cell.angle_gamma   90.00
#
_symmetry.space_group_name_H-M   'P 1'
#
loop_
_entity.id
_entity.type
_entity.pdbx_description
1 polymer ?
#
loop_
_entity_poly.entity_id
_entity_poly.type
_entity_poly.pdbx_seq_one_letter_code
_entity_poly.pdbx_strand_id
1 'polypeptide(L)'
;MKVNLSPMVSSDFKSVLRKRFKVLAAFVSAVWAIQALNWVMDNSLNPAFGLIPRQFTGLDGILAMPILHGSFAHLISNTPPLLLMGALLAATATRALLAVNTIIVILSGALVWLLGSSAIHIGASGLVFGWFGFLVTRGLVDRSPITLGVTLLTGLL
;
A
#
# COMPACT_ATOMS: atom_id res chain seq x y z
N MET A 1 -6.37 -45.54 -3.63
CA MET A 1 -6.11 -44.84 -2.34
C MET A 1 -6.18 -43.33 -2.59
N LYS A 2 -7.33 -42.65 -2.31
CA LYS A 2 -7.48 -41.20 -2.50
C LYS A 2 -6.87 -40.52 -1.28
N VAL A 3 -5.71 -39.91 -1.43
CA VAL A 3 -5.11 -39.06 -0.38
C VAL A 3 -5.95 -37.81 -0.26
N ASN A 4 -6.66 -37.66 0.86
CA ASN A 4 -7.48 -36.47 1.13
C ASN A 4 -6.58 -35.32 1.60
N LEU A 5 -6.10 -34.50 0.66
CA LEU A 5 -5.21 -33.35 0.90
C LEU A 5 -5.97 -32.08 1.36
N SER A 6 -7.30 -32.15 1.45
CA SER A 6 -8.15 -30.95 1.62
C SER A 6 -8.08 -30.22 2.98
N PRO A 7 -7.82 -30.81 4.16
CA PRO A 7 -7.80 -30.06 5.42
C PRO A 7 -6.50 -29.31 5.68
N MET A 8 -5.34 -29.90 5.30
CA MET A 8 -4.02 -29.27 5.55
C MET A 8 -3.77 -28.04 4.71
N VAL A 9 -4.14 -28.07 3.40
CA VAL A 9 -3.99 -26.95 2.49
C VAL A 9 -4.88 -25.77 2.90
N SER A 10 -6.06 -26.04 3.48
CA SER A 10 -6.99 -25.01 3.95
C SER A 10 -6.51 -24.33 5.24
N SER A 11 -5.86 -25.03 6.15
CA SER A 11 -5.32 -24.47 7.40
C SER A 11 -4.12 -23.55 7.13
N ASP A 12 -3.21 -23.96 6.26
CA ASP A 12 -2.05 -23.15 5.83
C ASP A 12 -2.48 -21.90 5.11
N PHE A 13 -3.44 -21.97 4.19
CA PHE A 13 -3.97 -20.80 3.49
C PHE A 13 -4.59 -19.79 4.47
N LYS A 14 -5.42 -20.25 5.40
CA LYS A 14 -6.04 -19.40 6.43
C LYS A 14 -5.00 -18.72 7.33
N SER A 15 -3.94 -19.42 7.70
CA SER A 15 -2.85 -18.88 8.53
C SER A 15 -2.09 -17.78 7.80
N VAL A 16 -1.74 -17.99 6.54
CA VAL A 16 -1.07 -17.01 5.69
C VAL A 16 -1.96 -15.77 5.49
N LEU A 17 -3.23 -15.97 5.20
CA LEU A 17 -4.18 -14.87 5.02
C LEU A 17 -4.32 -14.04 6.30
N ARG A 18 -4.50 -14.68 7.44
CA ARG A 18 -4.54 -14.01 8.75
C ARG A 18 -3.27 -13.19 9.02
N LYS A 19 -2.09 -13.73 8.69
CA LYS A 19 -0.82 -13.01 8.85
C LYS A 19 -0.78 -11.75 7.99
N ARG A 20 -1.22 -11.82 6.74
CA ARG A 20 -1.25 -10.68 5.81
C ARG A 20 -2.21 -9.58 6.28
N PHE A 21 -3.41 -9.94 6.74
CA PHE A 21 -4.34 -8.97 7.30
C PHE A 21 -3.83 -8.33 8.60
N LYS A 22 -3.12 -9.08 9.44
CA LYS A 22 -2.45 -8.51 10.62
C LYS A 22 -1.36 -7.50 10.22
N VAL A 23 -0.58 -7.78 9.18
CA VAL A 23 0.44 -6.84 8.67
C VAL A 23 -0.23 -5.59 8.12
N LEU A 24 -1.32 -5.70 7.36
CA LEU A 24 -2.07 -4.55 6.86
C LEU A 24 -2.63 -3.71 8.02
N ALA A 25 -3.26 -4.34 9.01
CA ALA A 25 -3.78 -3.65 10.18
C ALA A 25 -2.67 -2.94 10.97
N ALA A 26 -1.54 -3.61 11.18
CA ALA A 26 -0.38 -3.02 11.85
C ALA A 26 0.18 -1.81 11.08
N PHE A 27 0.26 -1.91 9.74
CA PHE A 27 0.69 -0.81 8.88
C PHE A 27 -0.26 0.40 9.01
N VAL A 28 -1.56 0.20 8.87
CA VAL A 28 -2.55 1.28 9.01
C VAL A 28 -2.50 1.89 10.41
N SER A 29 -2.41 1.06 11.46
CA SER A 29 -2.26 1.54 12.84
C SER A 29 -0.99 2.38 13.03
N ALA A 30 0.13 1.96 12.43
CA ALA A 30 1.38 2.70 12.48
C ALA A 30 1.26 4.07 11.79
N VAL A 31 0.60 4.14 10.62
CA VAL A 31 0.35 5.40 9.91
C VAL A 31 -0.48 6.36 10.78
N TRP A 32 -1.52 5.86 11.45
CA TRP A 32 -2.33 6.68 12.38
C TRP A 32 -1.52 7.14 13.59
N ALA A 33 -0.70 6.26 14.18
CA ALA A 33 0.17 6.62 15.31
C ALA A 33 1.21 7.67 14.92
N ILE A 34 1.83 7.52 13.73
CA ILE A 34 2.79 8.50 13.20
C ILE A 34 2.10 9.85 12.96
N GLN A 35 0.87 9.87 12.41
CA GLN A 35 0.14 11.11 12.23
C GLN A 35 -0.23 11.79 13.55
N ALA A 36 -0.61 11.02 14.58
CA ALA A 36 -0.87 11.56 15.90
C ALA A 36 0.42 12.17 16.51
N LEU A 37 1.55 11.48 16.39
CA LEU A 37 2.85 12.00 16.81
C LEU A 37 3.23 13.26 16.04
N ASN A 38 3.09 13.23 14.72
CA ASN A 38 3.41 14.36 13.84
C ASN A 38 2.58 15.60 14.19
N TRP A 39 1.29 15.40 14.49
CA TRP A 39 0.42 16.49 14.94
C TRP A 39 0.89 17.09 16.26
N VAL A 40 1.30 16.28 17.24
CA VAL A 40 1.87 16.76 18.52
C VAL A 40 3.17 17.52 18.30
N MET A 41 3.93 17.18 17.25
CA MET A 41 5.18 17.83 16.85
C MET A 41 4.97 18.99 15.86
N ASP A 42 3.81 19.61 15.79
CA ASP A 42 3.48 20.70 14.87
C ASP A 42 3.76 20.35 13.39
N ASN A 43 3.53 19.09 13.02
CA ASN A 43 3.78 18.54 11.69
C ASN A 43 5.25 18.63 11.20
N SER A 44 6.19 18.69 12.11
CA SER A 44 7.63 18.83 11.80
C SER A 44 8.23 17.61 11.08
N LEU A 45 7.61 16.42 11.16
CA LEU A 45 8.07 15.26 10.41
C LEU A 45 7.86 15.42 8.90
N ASN A 46 6.88 16.20 8.46
CA ASN A 46 6.59 16.41 7.05
C ASN A 46 7.73 17.11 6.30
N PRO A 47 8.23 18.27 6.74
CA PRO A 47 9.39 18.88 6.10
C PRO A 47 10.69 18.13 6.34
N ALA A 48 10.81 17.34 7.43
CA ALA A 48 12.01 16.59 7.74
C ALA A 48 12.20 15.34 6.86
N PHE A 49 11.10 14.64 6.55
CA PHE A 49 11.13 13.32 5.89
C PHE A 49 10.22 13.22 4.66
N GLY A 50 9.51 14.28 4.29
CA GLY A 50 8.68 14.28 3.08
C GLY A 50 9.54 14.27 1.81
N LEU A 51 9.00 13.69 0.75
CA LEU A 51 9.69 13.61 -0.53
C LEU A 51 9.71 14.98 -1.21
N ILE A 52 10.91 15.46 -1.56
CA ILE A 52 11.11 16.73 -2.26
C ILE A 52 11.61 16.44 -3.69
N PRO A 53 10.80 16.72 -4.73
CA PRO A 53 11.16 16.41 -6.10
C PRO A 53 12.47 17.09 -6.54
N ARG A 54 13.31 16.31 -7.20
CA ARG A 54 14.59 16.75 -7.79
C ARG A 54 15.61 17.29 -6.78
N GLN A 55 15.42 17.01 -5.48
CA GLN A 55 16.38 17.35 -4.43
C GLN A 55 16.91 16.06 -3.79
N PHE A 56 18.23 15.94 -3.67
CA PHE A 56 18.86 14.75 -3.06
C PHE A 56 18.54 14.63 -1.57
N THR A 57 18.32 15.75 -0.88
CA THR A 57 17.94 15.80 0.53
C THR A 57 16.51 15.26 0.78
N GLY A 58 15.68 15.09 -0.24
CA GLY A 58 14.33 14.54 -0.12
C GLY A 58 14.21 13.10 -0.63
N LEU A 59 15.32 12.41 -0.92
CA LEU A 59 15.28 11.02 -1.43
C LEU A 59 14.80 9.99 -0.40
N ASP A 60 15.06 10.22 0.87
CA ASP A 60 14.53 9.42 1.99
C ASP A 60 13.00 9.46 2.04
N GLY A 61 12.41 10.54 1.55
CA GLY A 61 10.98 10.67 1.35
C GLY A 61 10.36 9.62 0.43
N ILE A 62 11.13 8.96 -0.45
CA ILE A 62 10.64 7.82 -1.24
C ILE A 62 10.07 6.73 -0.31
N LEU A 63 10.73 6.47 0.81
CA LEU A 63 10.30 5.47 1.78
C LEU A 63 9.36 6.04 2.85
N ALA A 64 9.53 7.32 3.21
CA ALA A 64 8.77 7.96 4.28
C ALA A 64 7.41 8.51 3.80
N MET A 65 7.30 8.96 2.54
CA MET A 65 6.08 9.55 1.98
C MET A 65 4.81 8.74 2.27
N PRO A 66 4.79 7.40 2.12
CA PRO A 66 3.55 6.62 2.30
C PRO A 66 3.02 6.60 3.75
N ILE A 67 3.84 6.94 4.73
CA ILE A 67 3.47 6.90 6.15
C ILE A 67 3.22 8.29 6.74
N LEU A 68 3.62 9.36 6.04
CA LEU A 68 3.41 10.75 6.46
C LEU A 68 2.13 11.32 5.88
N HIS A 69 1.43 12.16 6.64
CA HIS A 69 0.23 12.85 6.19
C HIS A 69 0.22 14.30 6.65
N GLY A 70 -0.37 15.20 5.83
CA GLY A 70 -0.41 16.62 6.11
C GLY A 70 -1.49 17.03 7.14
N SER A 71 -2.48 16.17 7.35
CA SER A 71 -3.57 16.39 8.30
C SER A 71 -4.32 15.10 8.59
N PHE A 72 -5.13 15.10 9.65
CA PHE A 72 -6.07 14.00 9.91
C PHE A 72 -7.11 13.84 8.79
N ALA A 73 -7.59 14.94 8.18
CA ALA A 73 -8.50 14.86 7.04
C ALA A 73 -7.87 14.14 5.85
N HIS A 74 -6.60 14.41 5.55
CA HIS A 74 -5.83 13.71 4.51
C HIS A 74 -5.66 12.22 4.85
N LEU A 75 -5.34 11.88 6.11
CA LEU A 75 -5.24 10.48 6.55
C LEU A 75 -6.58 9.75 6.47
N ILE A 76 -7.68 10.38 6.92
CA ILE A 76 -9.03 9.82 6.85
C ILE A 76 -9.41 9.51 5.41
N SER A 77 -9.14 10.40 4.46
CA SER A 77 -9.43 10.19 3.04
C SER A 77 -8.60 9.06 2.40
N ASN A 78 -7.37 8.85 2.87
CA ASN A 78 -6.51 7.75 2.41
C ASN A 78 -6.86 6.38 3.05
N THR A 79 -7.46 6.38 4.23
CA THR A 79 -7.68 5.14 5.00
C THR A 79 -8.61 4.14 4.29
N PRO A 80 -9.80 4.52 3.77
CA PRO A 80 -10.68 3.59 3.07
C PRO A 80 -10.02 2.93 1.84
N PRO A 81 -9.43 3.67 0.88
CA PRO A 81 -8.77 3.04 -0.25
C PRO A 81 -7.55 2.20 0.15
N LEU A 82 -6.80 2.62 1.19
CA LEU A 82 -5.68 1.85 1.72
C LEU A 82 -6.12 0.50 2.29
N LEU A 83 -7.20 0.48 3.07
CA LEU A 83 -7.77 -0.75 3.62
C LEU A 83 -8.33 -1.63 2.51
N LEU A 84 -9.07 -1.07 1.56
CA LEU A 84 -9.72 -1.83 0.50
C LEU A 84 -8.69 -2.44 -0.47
N MET A 85 -7.80 -1.62 -1.03
CA MET A 85 -6.77 -2.11 -1.97
C MET A 85 -5.79 -3.06 -1.26
N GLY A 86 -5.39 -2.73 -0.02
CA GLY A 86 -4.54 -3.59 0.79
C GLY A 86 -5.19 -4.94 1.13
N ALA A 87 -6.50 -4.96 1.43
CA ALA A 87 -7.25 -6.20 1.66
C ALA A 87 -7.35 -7.06 0.41
N LEU A 88 -7.68 -6.46 -0.75
CA LEU A 88 -7.70 -7.14 -2.04
C LEU A 88 -6.34 -7.71 -2.40
N LEU A 89 -5.28 -6.93 -2.22
CA LEU A 89 -3.91 -7.39 -2.41
C LEU A 89 -3.56 -8.53 -1.46
N ALA A 90 -3.87 -8.42 -0.17
CA ALA A 90 -3.61 -9.46 0.83
C ALA A 90 -4.34 -10.77 0.52
N ALA A 91 -5.58 -10.69 0.02
CA ALA A 91 -6.41 -11.84 -0.33
C ALA A 91 -5.93 -12.54 -1.61
N THR A 92 -5.45 -11.79 -2.59
CA THR A 92 -5.14 -12.31 -3.94
C THR A 92 -3.65 -12.48 -4.23
N ALA A 93 -2.76 -11.80 -3.48
CA ALA A 93 -1.33 -11.81 -3.75
C ALA A 93 -0.70 -13.19 -3.58
N THR A 94 0.31 -13.44 -4.41
CA THR A 94 1.19 -14.60 -4.36
C THR A 94 2.28 -14.47 -3.28
N ARG A 95 3.26 -15.36 -3.30
CA ARG A 95 4.43 -15.33 -2.40
C ARG A 95 5.30 -14.07 -2.54
N ALA A 96 5.14 -13.32 -3.64
CA ALA A 96 5.93 -12.12 -3.95
C ALA A 96 5.38 -10.81 -3.33
N LEU A 97 4.46 -10.87 -2.36
CA LEU A 97 3.80 -9.68 -1.78
C LEU A 97 4.80 -8.61 -1.31
N LEU A 98 5.88 -9.01 -0.65
CA LEU A 98 6.90 -8.06 -0.18
C LEU A 98 7.59 -7.36 -1.37
N ALA A 99 8.01 -8.13 -2.38
CA ALA A 99 8.65 -7.57 -3.57
C ALA A 99 7.72 -6.61 -4.32
N VAL A 100 6.44 -6.95 -4.47
CA VAL A 100 5.43 -6.08 -5.08
C VAL A 100 5.31 -4.76 -4.33
N ASN A 101 5.19 -4.79 -2.99
CA ASN A 101 5.11 -3.56 -2.20
C ASN A 101 6.39 -2.72 -2.31
N THR A 102 7.57 -3.36 -2.22
CA THR A 102 8.86 -2.67 -2.36
C THR A 102 8.98 -1.97 -3.71
N ILE A 103 8.65 -2.68 -4.79
CA ILE A 103 8.69 -2.12 -6.15
C ILE A 103 7.71 -0.94 -6.27
N ILE A 104 6.49 -1.08 -5.77
CA ILE A 104 5.49 0.00 -5.83
C ILE A 104 5.97 1.24 -5.07
N VAL A 105 6.47 1.08 -3.85
CA VAL A 105 6.98 2.22 -3.05
C VAL A 105 8.13 2.93 -3.77
N ILE A 106 9.13 2.16 -4.25
CA ILE A 106 10.28 2.73 -4.93
C ILE A 106 9.87 3.41 -6.25
N LEU A 107 9.07 2.74 -7.09
CA LEU A 107 8.68 3.31 -8.38
C LEU A 107 7.75 4.52 -8.23
N SER A 108 6.76 4.46 -7.33
CA SER A 108 5.88 5.61 -7.11
C SER A 108 6.64 6.80 -6.55
N GLY A 109 7.53 6.57 -5.56
CA GLY A 109 8.38 7.62 -5.01
C GLY A 109 9.36 8.19 -6.04
N ALA A 110 10.01 7.34 -6.84
CA ALA A 110 10.91 7.78 -7.91
C ALA A 110 10.17 8.60 -8.98
N LEU A 111 8.97 8.20 -9.38
CA LEU A 111 8.14 8.95 -10.31
C LEU A 111 7.74 10.32 -9.74
N VAL A 112 7.34 10.38 -8.48
CA VAL A 112 7.04 11.65 -7.81
C VAL A 112 8.31 12.50 -7.70
N TRP A 113 9.47 11.90 -7.39
CA TRP A 113 10.73 12.63 -7.31
C TRP A 113 11.13 13.23 -8.67
N LEU A 114 10.95 12.50 -9.76
CA LEU A 114 11.27 12.96 -11.12
C LEU A 114 10.27 14.00 -11.66
N LEU A 115 8.96 13.73 -11.48
CA LEU A 115 7.89 14.42 -12.21
C LEU A 115 7.01 15.29 -11.30
N GLY A 116 7.12 15.18 -9.98
CA GLY A 116 6.29 15.90 -9.02
C GLY A 116 6.49 17.41 -9.08
N SER A 117 5.50 18.16 -8.62
CA SER A 117 5.58 19.61 -8.42
C SER A 117 6.62 19.95 -7.35
N SER A 118 7.11 21.19 -7.34
CA SER A 118 8.09 21.69 -6.36
C SER A 118 7.44 21.91 -4.99
N ALA A 119 6.90 20.84 -4.40
CA ALA A 119 6.26 20.81 -3.09
C ALA A 119 6.78 19.59 -2.30
N ILE A 120 6.55 19.58 -1.00
CA ILE A 120 6.81 18.40 -0.18
C ILE A 120 5.66 17.40 -0.42
N HIS A 121 6.00 16.21 -0.90
CA HIS A 121 5.01 15.15 -1.15
C HIS A 121 4.97 14.17 0.02
N ILE A 122 3.76 13.95 0.52
CA ILE A 122 3.43 13.05 1.64
C ILE A 122 2.06 12.41 1.37
N GLY A 123 1.82 11.23 1.94
CA GLY A 123 0.56 10.49 1.81
C GLY A 123 0.72 9.12 1.18
N ALA A 124 -0.20 8.22 1.54
CA ALA A 124 -0.23 6.84 1.07
C ALA A 124 -0.79 6.68 -0.36
N SER A 125 -1.21 7.76 -1.02
CA SER A 125 -1.87 7.71 -2.32
C SER A 125 -1.02 7.02 -3.40
N GLY A 126 0.29 7.26 -3.45
CA GLY A 126 1.20 6.58 -4.37
C GLY A 126 1.19 5.05 -4.20
N LEU A 127 1.14 4.57 -2.96
CA LEU A 127 1.01 3.15 -2.65
C LEU A 127 -0.35 2.60 -3.07
N VAL A 128 -1.44 3.33 -2.78
CA VAL A 128 -2.82 2.94 -3.16
C VAL A 128 -2.96 2.84 -4.67
N PHE A 129 -2.51 3.84 -5.43
CA PHE A 129 -2.55 3.80 -6.89
C PHE A 129 -1.63 2.71 -7.48
N GLY A 130 -0.49 2.45 -6.85
CA GLY A 130 0.37 1.32 -7.22
C GLY A 130 -0.31 -0.03 -7.02
N TRP A 131 -1.01 -0.24 -5.90
CA TRP A 131 -1.83 -1.44 -5.67
C TRP A 131 -2.97 -1.56 -6.66
N PHE A 132 -3.67 -0.45 -6.94
CA PHE A 132 -4.71 -0.39 -7.97
C PHE A 132 -4.17 -0.87 -9.33
N GLY A 133 -3.09 -0.26 -9.82
CA GLY A 133 -2.47 -0.62 -11.10
C GLY A 133 -2.03 -2.08 -11.14
N PHE A 134 -1.43 -2.59 -10.05
CA PHE A 134 -1.02 -3.99 -9.94
C PHE A 134 -2.21 -4.94 -9.99
N LEU A 135 -3.28 -4.68 -9.24
CA LEU A 135 -4.48 -5.53 -9.20
C LEU A 135 -5.19 -5.57 -10.55
N VAL A 136 -5.32 -4.41 -11.23
CA VAL A 136 -5.91 -4.31 -12.57
C VAL A 136 -5.08 -5.10 -13.58
N THR A 137 -3.77 -4.84 -13.64
CA THR A 137 -2.87 -5.52 -14.58
C THR A 137 -2.87 -7.02 -14.36
N ARG A 138 -2.81 -7.45 -13.11
CA ARG A 138 -2.85 -8.86 -12.75
C ARG A 138 -4.15 -9.52 -13.18
N GLY A 139 -5.31 -8.88 -12.99
CA GLY A 139 -6.60 -9.41 -13.40
C GLY A 139 -6.66 -9.64 -14.91
N LEU A 140 -6.12 -8.72 -15.69
CA LEU A 140 -6.04 -8.83 -17.14
C LEU A 140 -5.11 -9.97 -17.61
N VAL A 141 -4.01 -10.19 -16.90
CA VAL A 141 -3.03 -11.24 -17.22
C VAL A 141 -3.49 -12.62 -16.77
N ASP A 142 -3.88 -12.76 -15.51
CA ASP A 142 -4.24 -14.08 -14.93
C ASP A 142 -5.56 -14.63 -15.46
N ARG A 143 -6.48 -13.77 -15.90
CA ARG A 143 -7.80 -14.11 -16.46
C ARG A 143 -8.61 -15.13 -15.64
N SER A 144 -8.27 -15.30 -14.36
CA SER A 144 -9.04 -16.15 -13.47
C SER A 144 -10.33 -15.45 -13.04
N PRO A 145 -11.46 -16.17 -12.78
CA PRO A 145 -12.70 -15.53 -12.33
C PRO A 145 -12.52 -14.65 -11.09
N ILE A 146 -11.66 -15.06 -10.16
CA ILE A 146 -11.37 -14.31 -8.93
C ILE A 146 -10.61 -13.03 -9.26
N THR A 147 -9.52 -13.11 -10.06
CA THR A 147 -8.73 -11.92 -10.40
C THR A 147 -9.51 -10.97 -11.30
N LEU A 148 -10.33 -11.45 -12.22
CA LEU A 148 -11.25 -10.62 -13.01
C LEU A 148 -12.29 -9.91 -12.13
N GLY A 149 -12.88 -10.61 -11.16
CA GLY A 149 -13.81 -10.02 -10.20
C GLY A 149 -13.15 -8.91 -9.38
N VAL A 150 -11.92 -9.12 -8.90
CA VAL A 150 -11.13 -8.10 -8.20
C VAL A 150 -10.82 -6.92 -9.11
N THR A 151 -10.46 -7.16 -10.37
CA THR A 151 -10.19 -6.11 -11.37
C THR A 151 -11.42 -5.25 -11.62
N LEU A 152 -12.58 -5.86 -11.81
CA LEU A 152 -13.85 -5.15 -11.99
C LEU A 152 -14.20 -4.30 -10.77
N LEU A 153 -14.09 -4.87 -9.57
CA LEU A 153 -14.34 -4.14 -8.32
C LEU A 153 -13.37 -2.96 -8.17
N THR A 154 -12.09 -3.17 -8.48
CA THR A 154 -11.06 -2.13 -8.39
C THR A 154 -11.30 -1.02 -9.41
N GLY A 155 -11.79 -1.35 -10.63
CA GLY A 155 -12.05 -0.38 -11.70
C GLY A 155 -13.33 0.45 -11.51
N LEU A 156 -14.21 0.05 -10.57
CA LEU A 156 -15.43 0.79 -10.22
C LEU A 156 -15.25 1.80 -9.08
N LEU A 157 -14.07 1.84 -8.46
CA LEU A 157 -13.71 2.72 -7.32
C LEU A 157 -12.90 3.92 -7.78
#